data_1644b29cda639365af0c3fe801f6fcd3
#
_entry.id   1644b29cda639365af0c3fe801f6fcd3
#
_cell.length_a   1.000
_cell.length_b   1.000
_cell.length_c   1.000
_cell.angle_alpha   90.00
_cell.angle_beta   90.00
_cell.angle_gamma   90.00
#
_symmetry.space_group_name_H-M   'P 1'
#
loop_
_entity.id
_entity.type
_entity.pdbx_description
1 polymer ?
#
loop_
_entity_poly.entity_id
_entity_poly.type
_entity_poly.pdbx_seq_one_letter_code
_entity_poly.pdbx_strand_id
1 'polypeptide(L)'
;GVLLCAASAHADDRDQLKSIQADIAAKQRAIKQQQQQRASLLAQLKAQEEAISAAARKLRETQDTLNQLNKQIDDMNASIAKLERQRASQERNLAAQLDAAFRQGPHTGMQMILSGEEGQRNQRLQAYFGYFNQARQETIAQLKQTREEVAVQKSMLEEKQSQQQTLVYEQKAQQAKLEQARNERKKTLSSLESSIQKGQQQLSELRANESRLRGRIAQAEAAAKARADREARDAQAVRYRQQ
;
A
#
# COMPACT_ATOMS: atom_id res chain seq x y z
N GLY A 1 -40.22 27.96 -65.28
CA GLY A 1 -38.91 27.74 -64.67
C GLY A 1 -38.71 28.27 -63.25
N VAL A 2 -39.54 29.24 -62.82
CA VAL A 2 -39.34 29.91 -61.51
C VAL A 2 -40.01 29.18 -60.32
N LEU A 3 -41.00 28.36 -60.60
CA LEU A 3 -41.72 27.58 -59.54
C LEU A 3 -40.96 26.35 -59.07
N LEU A 4 -40.06 25.80 -59.86
CA LEU A 4 -39.26 24.64 -59.48
C LEU A 4 -38.07 25.03 -58.56
N CYS A 5 -37.51 26.22 -58.65
CA CYS A 5 -36.41 26.68 -57.79
C CYS A 5 -36.86 27.03 -56.36
N ALA A 6 -38.10 27.44 -56.14
CA ALA A 6 -38.61 27.76 -54.80
C ALA A 6 -38.90 26.50 -53.98
N ALA A 7 -39.33 25.43 -54.61
CA ALA A 7 -39.59 24.16 -53.95
C ALA A 7 -38.28 23.45 -53.50
N SER A 8 -37.22 23.58 -54.29
CA SER A 8 -35.90 22.99 -53.92
C SER A 8 -35.21 23.76 -52.76
N ALA A 9 -35.37 25.09 -52.70
CA ALA A 9 -34.83 25.86 -51.56
C ALA A 9 -35.51 25.53 -50.21
N HIS A 10 -36.80 25.22 -50.24
CA HIS A 10 -37.56 24.81 -49.05
C HIS A 10 -37.23 23.41 -48.57
N ALA A 11 -37.05 22.47 -49.52
CA ALA A 11 -36.62 21.11 -49.17
C ALA A 11 -35.21 21.12 -48.59
N ASP A 12 -34.30 21.96 -49.09
CA ASP A 12 -32.93 22.10 -48.63
C ASP A 12 -32.87 22.73 -47.21
N ASP A 13 -33.67 23.75 -46.91
CA ASP A 13 -33.78 24.31 -45.57
C ASP A 13 -34.34 23.33 -44.53
N ARG A 14 -35.34 22.52 -44.91
CA ARG A 14 -35.88 21.46 -44.04
C ARG A 14 -34.86 20.36 -43.78
N ASP A 15 -34.08 19.95 -44.76
CA ASP A 15 -33.05 18.95 -44.64
C ASP A 15 -31.91 19.45 -43.76
N GLN A 16 -31.52 20.72 -43.85
CA GLN A 16 -30.52 21.32 -42.96
C GLN A 16 -31.00 21.39 -41.50
N LEU A 17 -32.28 21.76 -41.26
CA LEU A 17 -32.85 21.76 -39.90
C LEU A 17 -32.88 20.36 -39.28
N LYS A 18 -33.28 19.34 -40.07
CA LYS A 18 -33.26 17.94 -39.64
C LYS A 18 -31.83 17.46 -39.32
N SER A 19 -30.86 17.84 -40.13
CA SER A 19 -29.46 17.52 -39.94
C SER A 19 -28.93 18.13 -38.63
N ILE A 20 -29.23 19.40 -38.36
CA ILE A 20 -28.82 20.08 -37.13
C ILE A 20 -29.47 19.42 -35.91
N GLN A 21 -30.77 19.10 -35.98
CA GLN A 21 -31.49 18.41 -34.91
C GLN A 21 -30.92 17.02 -34.65
N ALA A 22 -30.54 16.26 -35.70
CA ALA A 22 -29.90 14.98 -35.58
C ALA A 22 -28.52 15.09 -34.93
N ASP A 23 -27.72 16.11 -35.28
CA ASP A 23 -26.44 16.40 -34.67
C ASP A 23 -26.57 16.72 -33.18
N ILE A 24 -27.57 17.54 -32.81
CA ILE A 24 -27.88 17.88 -31.43
C ILE A 24 -28.24 16.61 -30.62
N ALA A 25 -29.10 15.76 -31.17
CA ALA A 25 -29.50 14.50 -30.53
C ALA A 25 -28.32 13.56 -30.35
N ALA A 26 -27.44 13.45 -31.35
CA ALA A 26 -26.21 12.65 -31.29
C ALA A 26 -25.26 13.19 -30.22
N LYS A 27 -25.06 14.51 -30.13
CA LYS A 27 -24.23 15.15 -29.10
C LYS A 27 -24.79 14.97 -27.69
N GLN A 28 -26.11 15.08 -27.52
CA GLN A 28 -26.77 14.84 -26.25
C GLN A 28 -26.55 13.39 -25.77
N ARG A 29 -26.65 12.41 -26.66
CA ARG A 29 -26.37 11.00 -26.37
C ARG A 29 -24.92 10.80 -26.01
N ALA A 30 -23.99 11.40 -26.74
CA ALA A 30 -22.56 11.33 -26.47
C ALA A 30 -22.21 11.92 -25.09
N ILE A 31 -22.82 13.06 -24.74
CA ILE A 31 -22.63 13.68 -23.42
C ILE A 31 -23.15 12.78 -22.30
N LYS A 32 -24.32 12.15 -22.50
CA LYS A 32 -24.89 11.22 -21.54
C LYS A 32 -23.99 10.01 -21.31
N GLN A 33 -23.44 9.42 -22.37
CA GLN A 33 -22.47 8.34 -22.27
C GLN A 33 -21.19 8.78 -21.54
N GLN A 34 -20.71 9.98 -21.83
CA GLN A 34 -19.55 10.57 -21.18
C GLN A 34 -19.78 10.76 -19.67
N GLN A 35 -20.96 11.22 -19.29
CA GLN A 35 -21.33 11.36 -17.87
C GLN A 35 -21.39 10.00 -17.16
N GLN A 36 -21.89 8.97 -17.83
CA GLN A 36 -21.89 7.62 -17.29
C GLN A 36 -20.48 7.06 -17.14
N GLN A 37 -19.60 7.29 -18.12
CA GLN A 37 -18.19 6.93 -18.02
C GLN A 37 -17.49 7.65 -16.88
N ARG A 38 -17.73 8.95 -16.73
CA ARG A 38 -17.19 9.74 -15.62
C ARG A 38 -17.65 9.21 -14.27
N ALA A 39 -18.93 8.90 -14.13
CA ALA A 39 -19.48 8.31 -12.90
C ALA A 39 -18.82 6.98 -12.57
N SER A 40 -18.58 6.12 -13.58
CA SER A 40 -17.85 4.86 -13.43
C SER A 40 -16.41 5.08 -13.00
N LEU A 41 -15.70 6.03 -13.62
CA LEU A 41 -14.31 6.37 -13.25
C LEU A 41 -14.22 6.93 -11.82
N LEU A 42 -15.18 7.75 -11.41
CA LEU A 42 -15.24 8.29 -10.04
C LEU A 42 -15.49 7.20 -9.01
N ALA A 43 -16.37 6.23 -9.30
CA ALA A 43 -16.60 5.08 -8.44
C ALA A 43 -15.34 4.19 -8.34
N GLN A 44 -14.66 3.99 -9.45
CA GLN A 44 -13.40 3.24 -9.51
C GLN A 44 -12.30 3.96 -8.72
N LEU A 45 -12.19 5.28 -8.84
CA LEU A 45 -11.24 6.10 -8.10
C LEU A 45 -11.49 6.00 -6.59
N LYS A 46 -12.75 6.07 -6.15
CA LYS A 46 -13.12 5.91 -4.75
C LYS A 46 -12.68 4.56 -4.20
N ALA A 47 -12.96 3.48 -4.93
CA ALA A 47 -12.55 2.13 -4.55
C ALA A 47 -11.02 2.00 -4.50
N GLN A 48 -10.30 2.59 -5.45
CA GLN A 48 -8.84 2.61 -5.48
C GLN A 48 -8.26 3.39 -4.30
N GLU A 49 -8.82 4.53 -3.94
CA GLU A 49 -8.37 5.32 -2.79
C GLU A 49 -8.60 4.61 -1.47
N GLU A 50 -9.72 3.92 -1.31
CA GLU A 50 -9.99 3.06 -0.15
C GLU A 50 -9.00 1.90 -0.06
N ALA A 51 -8.71 1.25 -1.18
CA ALA A 51 -7.72 0.17 -1.26
C ALA A 51 -6.30 0.66 -0.94
N ILE A 52 -5.91 1.83 -1.45
CA ILE A 52 -4.62 2.46 -1.16
C ILE A 52 -4.50 2.79 0.33
N SER A 53 -5.53 3.37 0.94
CA SER A 53 -5.54 3.69 2.37
C SER A 53 -5.43 2.43 3.23
N ALA A 54 -6.14 1.37 2.89
CA ALA A 54 -6.07 0.09 3.59
C ALA A 54 -4.68 -0.55 3.44
N ALA A 55 -4.11 -0.54 2.24
CA ALA A 55 -2.77 -1.07 1.97
C ALA A 55 -1.67 -0.27 2.70
N ALA A 56 -1.78 1.06 2.72
CA ALA A 56 -0.85 1.93 3.44
C ALA A 56 -0.91 1.71 4.96
N ARG A 57 -2.09 1.48 5.51
CA ARG A 57 -2.28 1.16 6.93
C ARG A 57 -1.64 -0.18 7.27
N LYS A 58 -1.89 -1.20 6.45
CA LYS A 58 -1.30 -2.53 6.64
C LYS A 58 0.22 -2.49 6.56
N LEU A 59 0.77 -1.72 5.64
CA LEU A 59 2.21 -1.52 5.52
C LEU A 59 2.79 -0.86 6.78
N ARG A 60 2.14 0.16 7.35
CA ARG A 60 2.55 0.79 8.61
C ARG A 60 2.52 -0.19 9.78
N GLU A 61 1.46 -1.00 9.89
CA GLU A 61 1.36 -2.04 10.92
C GLU A 61 2.52 -3.05 10.80
N THR A 62 2.84 -3.48 9.59
CA THR A 62 3.99 -4.36 9.33
C THR A 62 5.31 -3.70 9.71
N GLN A 63 5.51 -2.43 9.38
CA GLN A 63 6.70 -1.66 9.77
C GLN A 63 6.83 -1.54 11.29
N ASP A 64 5.73 -1.24 11.99
CA ASP A 64 5.72 -1.14 13.46
C ASP A 64 6.05 -2.49 14.10
N THR A 65 5.47 -3.57 13.61
CA THR A 65 5.75 -4.93 14.07
C THR A 65 7.23 -5.28 13.82
N LEU A 66 7.77 -4.91 12.66
CA LEU A 66 9.17 -5.12 12.32
C LEU A 66 10.11 -4.34 13.23
N ASN A 67 9.79 -3.09 13.55
CA ASN A 67 10.56 -2.26 14.47
C ASN A 67 10.59 -2.85 15.87
N GLN A 68 9.45 -3.34 16.37
CA GLN A 68 9.37 -4.02 17.67
C GLN A 68 10.18 -5.32 17.66
N LEU A 69 10.07 -6.10 16.59
CA LEU A 69 10.82 -7.36 16.45
C LEU A 69 12.32 -7.12 16.36
N ASN A 70 12.76 -6.10 15.63
CA ASN A 70 14.16 -5.71 15.56
C ASN A 70 14.73 -5.33 16.95
N LYS A 71 13.94 -4.59 17.72
CA LYS A 71 14.29 -4.24 19.09
C LYS A 71 14.40 -5.48 19.98
N GLN A 72 13.45 -6.40 19.87
CA GLN A 72 13.49 -7.67 20.61
C GLN A 72 14.73 -8.50 20.23
N ILE A 73 15.08 -8.55 18.95
CA ILE A 73 16.27 -9.25 18.46
C ILE A 73 17.54 -8.61 19.01
N ASP A 74 17.64 -7.29 19.05
CA ASP A 74 18.77 -6.57 19.62
C ASP A 74 18.90 -6.85 21.12
N ASP A 75 17.80 -6.82 21.86
CA ASP A 75 17.76 -7.15 23.29
C ASP A 75 18.16 -8.61 23.53
N MET A 76 17.72 -9.53 22.71
CA MET A 76 18.09 -10.95 22.78
C MET A 76 19.57 -11.16 22.47
N ASN A 77 20.11 -10.49 21.48
CA ASN A 77 21.54 -10.54 21.17
C ASN A 77 22.38 -10.02 22.34
N ALA A 78 21.97 -8.93 23.00
CA ALA A 78 22.63 -8.40 24.17
C ALA A 78 22.56 -9.38 25.36
N SER A 79 21.40 -9.99 25.59
CA SER A 79 21.19 -11.00 26.63
C SER A 79 22.06 -12.25 26.40
N ILE A 80 22.09 -12.74 25.17
CA ILE A 80 22.91 -13.89 24.78
C ILE A 80 24.42 -13.56 25.00
N ALA A 81 24.86 -12.37 24.60
CA ALA A 81 26.25 -11.95 24.79
C ALA A 81 26.63 -11.92 26.29
N LYS A 82 25.71 -11.45 27.15
CA LYS A 82 25.89 -11.46 28.60
C LYS A 82 25.97 -12.86 29.14
N LEU A 83 25.10 -13.77 28.72
CA LEU A 83 25.12 -15.19 29.12
C LEU A 83 26.35 -15.91 28.61
N GLU A 84 26.82 -15.60 27.41
CA GLU A 84 28.07 -16.16 26.87
C GLU A 84 29.28 -15.71 27.67
N ARG A 85 29.35 -14.46 28.11
CA ARG A 85 30.41 -13.98 29.03
C ARG A 85 30.34 -14.66 30.39
N GLN A 86 29.15 -14.85 30.93
CA GLN A 86 28.93 -15.59 32.17
C GLN A 86 29.37 -17.03 32.04
N ARG A 87 29.01 -17.71 30.96
CA ARG A 87 29.47 -19.07 30.66
C ARG A 87 30.98 -19.14 30.60
N ALA A 88 31.63 -18.22 29.87
CA ALA A 88 33.07 -18.19 29.77
C ALA A 88 33.77 -18.00 31.14
N SER A 89 33.21 -17.13 31.99
CA SER A 89 33.68 -16.94 33.37
C SER A 89 33.53 -18.20 34.21
N GLN A 90 32.39 -18.86 34.13
CA GLN A 90 32.15 -20.14 34.85
C GLN A 90 33.04 -21.26 34.38
N GLU A 91 33.29 -21.35 33.07
CA GLU A 91 34.27 -22.33 32.50
C GLU A 91 35.69 -22.09 33.02
N ARG A 92 36.12 -20.81 33.10
CA ARG A 92 37.42 -20.47 33.67
C ARG A 92 37.51 -20.82 35.14
N ASN A 93 36.45 -20.54 35.91
CA ASN A 93 36.39 -20.90 37.33
C ASN A 93 36.47 -22.42 37.55
N LEU A 94 35.73 -23.18 36.73
CA LEU A 94 35.76 -24.64 36.78
C LEU A 94 37.15 -25.16 36.42
N ALA A 95 37.77 -24.62 35.36
CA ALA A 95 39.13 -24.99 34.96
C ALA A 95 40.15 -24.71 36.07
N ALA A 96 40.03 -23.55 36.74
CA ALA A 96 40.90 -23.20 37.87
C ALA A 96 40.70 -24.14 39.08
N GLN A 97 39.45 -24.50 39.39
CA GLN A 97 39.14 -25.48 40.45
C GLN A 97 39.68 -26.84 40.14
N LEU A 98 39.54 -27.33 38.91
CA LEU A 98 40.08 -28.63 38.47
C LEU A 98 41.59 -28.64 38.50
N ASP A 99 42.26 -27.58 38.05
CA ASP A 99 43.70 -27.41 38.07
C ASP A 99 44.24 -27.42 39.52
N ALA A 100 43.60 -26.66 40.41
CA ALA A 100 43.96 -26.67 41.83
C ALA A 100 43.78 -28.05 42.48
N ALA A 101 42.68 -28.74 42.17
CA ALA A 101 42.44 -30.10 42.65
C ALA A 101 43.50 -31.10 42.16
N PHE A 102 43.86 -30.99 40.87
CA PHE A 102 44.84 -31.83 40.24
C PHE A 102 46.23 -31.63 40.83
N ARG A 103 46.62 -30.39 41.11
CA ARG A 103 47.94 -30.07 41.71
C ARG A 103 48.07 -30.47 43.17
N GLN A 104 47.03 -30.42 43.96
CA GLN A 104 47.05 -30.66 45.40
C GLN A 104 46.67 -32.09 45.80
N GLY A 105 45.74 -32.71 45.00
CA GLY A 105 45.15 -33.98 45.40
C GLY A 105 46.10 -35.20 45.54
N PRO A 106 46.95 -35.50 44.55
CA PRO A 106 47.79 -36.70 44.62
C PRO A 106 48.92 -36.63 45.67
N HIS A 107 49.49 -35.45 45.86
CA HIS A 107 50.62 -35.25 46.78
C HIS A 107 50.22 -35.14 48.25
N THR A 108 49.12 -34.49 48.54
CA THR A 108 48.63 -34.24 49.90
C THR A 108 48.09 -35.52 50.53
N GLY A 109 47.46 -36.41 49.75
CA GLY A 109 46.97 -37.70 50.24
C GLY A 109 48.08 -38.66 50.61
N MET A 110 49.14 -38.70 49.80
CA MET A 110 50.35 -39.58 50.11
C MET A 110 51.19 -39.06 51.27
N GLN A 111 51.33 -37.71 51.37
CA GLN A 111 52.07 -37.12 52.50
C GLN A 111 51.33 -37.33 53.80
N MET A 112 50.03 -37.35 53.84
CA MET A 112 49.17 -37.57 55.00
C MET A 112 49.30 -39.05 55.52
N ILE A 113 49.38 -40.00 54.58
CA ILE A 113 49.50 -41.40 54.88
C ILE A 113 50.95 -41.69 55.44
N LEU A 114 51.93 -40.97 54.95
CA LEU A 114 53.32 -41.14 55.31
C LEU A 114 53.76 -40.42 56.58
N SER A 115 53.06 -39.30 56.98
CA SER A 115 53.45 -38.48 58.11
C SER A 115 52.87 -38.92 59.45
N GLY A 116 51.98 -39.89 59.54
CA GLY A 116 51.43 -40.44 60.79
C GLY A 116 50.80 -39.42 61.74
N GLU A 117 50.59 -38.14 61.24
CA GLU A 117 49.97 -37.11 62.05
C GLU A 117 48.47 -37.16 61.89
N GLU A 118 47.90 -37.59 62.85
CA GLU A 118 46.74 -37.36 63.65
C GLU A 118 45.43 -36.96 62.99
N GLY A 119 44.36 -37.62 63.42
CA GLY A 119 43.00 -37.55 63.02
C GLY A 119 42.38 -36.11 62.91
N GLN A 120 42.91 -35.09 63.59
CA GLN A 120 42.40 -33.71 63.50
C GLN A 120 42.82 -33.05 62.19
N ARG A 121 44.00 -33.29 61.67
CA ARG A 121 44.39 -32.77 60.34
C ARG A 121 43.65 -33.48 59.23
N ASN A 122 43.42 -34.76 59.37
CA ASN A 122 42.62 -35.55 58.41
C ASN A 122 41.19 -35.10 58.38
N GLN A 123 40.61 -34.77 59.53
CA GLN A 123 39.23 -34.22 59.56
C GLN A 123 39.13 -32.84 58.87
N ARG A 124 40.10 -31.96 59.13
CA ARG A 124 40.16 -30.65 58.49
C ARG A 124 40.34 -30.76 56.98
N LEU A 125 41.15 -31.65 56.51
CA LEU A 125 41.38 -31.87 55.07
C LEU A 125 40.23 -32.56 54.42
N GLN A 126 39.58 -33.51 55.08
CA GLN A 126 38.30 -34.09 54.55
C GLN A 126 37.20 -33.04 54.46
N ALA A 127 37.09 -32.18 55.47
CA ALA A 127 36.13 -31.05 55.41
C ALA A 127 36.48 -30.09 54.27
N TYR A 128 37.77 -29.76 54.08
CA TYR A 128 38.21 -28.90 52.99
C TYR A 128 37.92 -29.52 51.62
N PHE A 129 38.20 -30.78 51.40
CA PHE A 129 37.89 -31.50 50.15
C PHE A 129 36.38 -31.61 49.95
N GLY A 130 35.60 -31.78 51.03
CA GLY A 130 34.12 -31.77 50.95
C GLY A 130 33.56 -30.44 50.46
N TYR A 131 34.05 -29.34 51.03
CA TYR A 131 33.69 -28.00 50.61
C TYR A 131 34.13 -27.73 49.15
N PHE A 132 35.34 -28.15 48.81
CA PHE A 132 35.88 -27.98 47.48
C PHE A 132 35.08 -28.77 46.44
N ASN A 133 34.73 -30.02 46.71
CA ASN A 133 33.89 -30.85 45.85
C ASN A 133 32.49 -30.26 45.73
N GLN A 134 31.92 -29.75 46.81
CA GLN A 134 30.61 -29.08 46.77
C GLN A 134 30.63 -27.82 45.90
N ALA A 135 31.66 -26.98 46.07
CA ALA A 135 31.85 -25.79 45.26
C ALA A 135 32.01 -26.12 43.77
N ARG A 136 32.75 -27.18 43.45
CA ARG A 136 32.90 -27.67 42.08
C ARG A 136 31.58 -28.15 41.50
N GLN A 137 30.80 -28.93 42.28
CA GLN A 137 29.49 -29.40 41.86
C GLN A 137 28.52 -28.26 41.59
N GLU A 138 28.51 -27.21 42.44
CA GLU A 138 27.71 -26.00 42.25
C GLU A 138 28.13 -25.26 40.97
N THR A 139 29.46 -25.13 40.74
CA THR A 139 29.97 -24.50 39.51
C THR A 139 29.54 -25.27 38.26
N ILE A 140 29.62 -26.61 38.30
CA ILE A 140 29.17 -27.47 37.19
C ILE A 140 27.67 -27.32 36.96
N ALA A 141 26.85 -27.28 38.02
CA ALA A 141 25.42 -27.11 37.92
C ALA A 141 25.04 -25.73 37.33
N GLN A 142 25.72 -24.68 37.79
CA GLN A 142 25.51 -23.32 37.25
C GLN A 142 25.94 -23.23 35.79
N LEU A 143 27.07 -23.82 35.43
CA LEU A 143 27.53 -23.85 34.04
C LEU A 143 26.56 -24.60 33.13
N LYS A 144 26.07 -25.76 33.59
CA LYS A 144 25.04 -26.50 32.87
C LYS A 144 23.76 -25.66 32.64
N GLN A 145 23.29 -24.98 33.69
CA GLN A 145 22.12 -24.09 33.59
C GLN A 145 22.36 -22.94 32.61
N THR A 146 23.51 -22.29 32.68
CA THR A 146 23.87 -21.20 31.78
C THR A 146 23.94 -21.68 30.33
N ARG A 147 24.52 -22.85 30.07
CA ARG A 147 24.54 -23.45 28.71
C ARG A 147 23.16 -23.76 28.19
N GLU A 148 22.25 -24.26 29.04
CA GLU A 148 20.87 -24.51 28.68
C GLU A 148 20.13 -23.21 28.35
N GLU A 149 20.32 -22.16 29.15
CA GLU A 149 19.75 -20.83 28.88
C GLU A 149 20.24 -20.24 27.55
N VAL A 150 21.54 -20.34 27.29
CA VAL A 150 22.13 -19.91 26.02
C VAL A 150 21.51 -20.66 24.84
N ALA A 151 21.40 -21.99 24.95
CA ALA A 151 20.79 -22.79 23.89
C ALA A 151 19.34 -22.43 23.64
N VAL A 152 18.55 -22.27 24.68
CA VAL A 152 17.13 -21.85 24.57
C VAL A 152 17.03 -20.46 23.93
N GLN A 153 17.82 -19.50 24.39
CA GLN A 153 17.80 -18.13 23.87
C GLN A 153 18.25 -18.06 22.41
N LYS A 154 19.28 -18.83 22.03
CA LYS A 154 19.70 -18.93 20.62
C LYS A 154 18.60 -19.51 19.73
N SER A 155 17.91 -20.54 20.22
CA SER A 155 16.77 -21.11 19.49
C SER A 155 15.64 -20.11 19.32
N MET A 156 15.29 -19.37 20.37
CA MET A 156 14.31 -18.30 20.30
C MET A 156 14.73 -17.16 19.36
N LEU A 157 16.02 -16.82 19.35
CA LEU A 157 16.59 -15.83 18.44
C LEU A 157 16.44 -16.26 16.98
N GLU A 158 16.76 -17.52 16.67
CA GLU A 158 16.59 -18.06 15.31
C GLU A 158 15.14 -17.98 14.85
N GLU A 159 14.18 -18.29 15.72
CA GLU A 159 12.76 -18.17 15.43
C GLU A 159 12.36 -16.71 15.16
N LYS A 160 12.85 -15.77 16.00
CA LYS A 160 12.60 -14.33 15.81
C LYS A 160 13.23 -13.81 14.51
N GLN A 161 14.43 -14.26 14.17
CA GLN A 161 15.08 -13.91 12.91
C GLN A 161 14.34 -14.47 11.70
N SER A 162 13.78 -15.67 11.80
CA SER A 162 12.93 -16.26 10.76
C SER A 162 11.65 -15.44 10.58
N GLN A 163 10.99 -15.01 11.65
CA GLN A 163 9.85 -14.12 11.61
C GLN A 163 10.20 -12.77 10.97
N GLN A 164 11.37 -12.22 11.29
CA GLN A 164 11.88 -11.00 10.72
C GLN A 164 12.01 -11.10 9.20
N GLN A 165 12.61 -12.18 8.71
CA GLN A 165 12.76 -12.42 7.27
C GLN A 165 11.40 -12.50 6.56
N THR A 166 10.46 -13.20 7.16
CA THR A 166 9.08 -13.30 6.64
C THR A 166 8.41 -11.94 6.56
N LEU A 167 8.53 -11.12 7.61
CA LEU A 167 7.94 -9.78 7.66
C LEU A 167 8.62 -8.81 6.67
N VAL A 168 9.93 -8.90 6.50
CA VAL A 168 10.65 -8.11 5.48
C VAL A 168 10.16 -8.47 4.08
N TYR A 169 9.94 -9.74 3.82
CA TYR A 169 9.42 -10.21 2.55
C TYR A 169 7.98 -9.71 2.31
N GLU A 170 7.13 -9.82 3.33
CA GLU A 170 5.77 -9.26 3.28
C GLU A 170 5.76 -7.75 3.07
N GLN A 171 6.65 -7.02 3.75
CA GLN A 171 6.79 -5.57 3.59
C GLN A 171 7.12 -5.20 2.14
N LYS A 172 8.06 -5.90 1.51
CA LYS A 172 8.39 -5.67 0.10
C LYS A 172 7.21 -5.95 -0.81
N ALA A 173 6.47 -7.03 -0.57
CA ALA A 173 5.28 -7.37 -1.34
C ALA A 173 4.18 -6.31 -1.16
N GLN A 174 3.97 -5.83 0.07
CA GLN A 174 3.00 -4.77 0.38
C GLN A 174 3.39 -3.43 -0.27
N GLN A 175 4.68 -3.07 -0.25
CA GLN A 175 5.18 -1.88 -0.93
C GLN A 175 4.95 -1.95 -2.44
N ALA A 176 5.21 -3.11 -3.06
CA ALA A 176 4.98 -3.32 -4.49
C ALA A 176 3.49 -3.19 -4.85
N LYS A 177 2.61 -3.77 -4.04
CA LYS A 177 1.15 -3.66 -4.23
C LYS A 177 0.67 -2.22 -4.08
N LEU A 178 1.19 -1.50 -3.09
CA LEU A 178 0.84 -0.09 -2.85
C LEU A 178 1.27 0.78 -4.04
N GLU A 179 2.47 0.57 -4.55
CA GLU A 179 2.99 1.28 -5.73
C GLU A 179 2.16 0.98 -6.96
N GLN A 180 1.81 -0.29 -7.20
CA GLN A 180 0.93 -0.69 -8.29
C GLN A 180 -0.45 -0.04 -8.18
N ALA A 181 -1.04 -0.04 -6.98
CA ALA A 181 -2.32 0.59 -6.73
C ALA A 181 -2.28 2.11 -6.98
N ARG A 182 -1.20 2.77 -6.58
CA ARG A 182 -0.97 4.21 -6.86
C ARG A 182 -0.83 4.48 -8.35
N ASN A 183 -0.15 3.61 -9.09
CA ASN A 183 0.01 3.73 -10.54
C ASN A 183 -1.34 3.54 -11.26
N GLU A 184 -2.15 2.61 -10.82
CA GLU A 184 -3.50 2.41 -11.33
C GLU A 184 -4.41 3.62 -11.06
N ARG A 185 -4.33 4.20 -9.85
CA ARG A 185 -5.02 5.45 -9.52
C ARG A 185 -4.59 6.59 -10.43
N LYS A 186 -3.29 6.72 -10.69
CA LYS A 186 -2.74 7.72 -11.61
C LYS A 186 -3.33 7.59 -13.01
N LYS A 187 -3.46 6.37 -13.52
CA LYS A 187 -4.11 6.09 -14.81
C LYS A 187 -5.59 6.47 -14.80
N THR A 188 -6.30 6.14 -13.73
CA THR A 188 -7.71 6.51 -13.56
C THR A 188 -7.89 8.02 -13.51
N LEU A 189 -7.04 8.74 -12.79
CA LEU A 189 -7.03 10.21 -12.74
C LEU A 189 -6.77 10.83 -14.11
N SER A 190 -5.82 10.28 -14.87
CA SER A 190 -5.53 10.71 -16.24
C SER A 190 -6.72 10.49 -17.17
N SER A 191 -7.37 9.33 -17.07
CA SER A 191 -8.58 9.02 -17.84
C SER A 191 -9.75 9.94 -17.46
N LEU A 192 -9.90 10.26 -16.18
CA LEU A 192 -10.92 11.18 -15.68
C LEU A 192 -10.68 12.60 -16.22
N GLU A 193 -9.45 13.09 -16.19
CA GLU A 193 -9.09 14.39 -16.74
C GLU A 193 -9.38 14.46 -18.24
N SER A 194 -8.98 13.44 -19.00
CA SER A 194 -9.31 13.32 -20.43
C SER A 194 -10.82 13.31 -20.67
N SER A 195 -11.57 12.59 -19.85
CA SER A 195 -13.03 12.53 -19.92
C SER A 195 -13.67 13.90 -19.64
N ILE A 196 -13.15 14.64 -18.68
CA ILE A 196 -13.63 16.02 -18.37
C ILE A 196 -13.38 16.94 -19.56
N GLN A 197 -12.19 16.92 -20.15
CA GLN A 197 -11.86 17.73 -21.33
C GLN A 197 -12.75 17.40 -22.52
N LYS A 198 -12.98 16.11 -22.82
CA LYS A 198 -13.91 15.69 -23.86
C LYS A 198 -15.34 16.14 -23.57
N GLY A 199 -15.78 16.05 -22.32
CA GLY A 199 -17.10 16.52 -21.90
C GLY A 199 -17.28 18.01 -22.11
N GLN A 200 -16.29 18.81 -21.79
CA GLN A 200 -16.30 20.26 -22.03
C GLN A 200 -16.35 20.59 -23.52
N GLN A 201 -15.55 19.88 -24.32
CA GLN A 201 -15.55 20.04 -25.77
C GLN A 201 -16.89 19.67 -26.39
N GLN A 202 -17.48 18.55 -26.00
CA GLN A 202 -18.80 18.10 -26.47
C GLN A 202 -19.90 19.08 -26.07
N LEU A 203 -19.83 19.62 -24.86
CA LEU A 203 -20.78 20.63 -24.38
C LEU A 203 -20.67 21.93 -25.21
N SER A 204 -19.46 22.36 -25.51
CA SER A 204 -19.22 23.54 -26.39
C SER A 204 -19.78 23.32 -27.79
N GLU A 205 -19.54 22.13 -28.39
CA GLU A 205 -20.10 21.77 -29.70
C GLU A 205 -21.64 21.72 -29.67
N LEU A 206 -22.22 21.18 -28.60
CA LEU A 206 -23.69 21.16 -28.42
C LEU A 206 -24.25 22.56 -28.38
N ARG A 207 -23.63 23.46 -27.62
CA ARG A 207 -24.07 24.87 -27.54
C ARG A 207 -23.95 25.57 -28.89
N ALA A 208 -22.89 25.30 -29.64
CA ALA A 208 -22.73 25.84 -30.99
C ALA A 208 -23.83 25.32 -31.94
N ASN A 209 -24.16 24.03 -31.85
CA ASN A 209 -25.23 23.44 -32.66
C ASN A 209 -26.62 23.98 -32.28
N GLU A 210 -26.89 24.19 -31.00
CA GLU A 210 -28.13 24.83 -30.53
C GLU A 210 -28.23 26.27 -30.98
N SER A 211 -27.14 27.02 -30.98
CA SER A 211 -27.08 28.39 -31.51
C SER A 211 -27.36 28.42 -33.02
N ARG A 212 -26.75 27.50 -33.78
CA ARG A 212 -27.02 27.32 -35.21
C ARG A 212 -28.49 27.00 -35.49
N LEU A 213 -29.09 26.14 -34.71
CA LEU A 213 -30.51 25.77 -34.82
C LEU A 213 -31.38 26.98 -34.60
N ARG A 214 -31.16 27.75 -33.53
CA ARG A 214 -31.90 29.01 -33.25
C ARG A 214 -31.74 30.02 -34.37
N GLY A 215 -30.52 30.20 -34.89
CA GLY A 215 -30.28 31.09 -36.03
C GLY A 215 -31.04 30.67 -37.30
N ARG A 216 -31.08 29.37 -37.59
CA ARG A 216 -31.83 28.82 -38.74
C ARG A 216 -33.35 28.99 -38.58
N ILE A 217 -33.88 28.77 -37.38
CA ILE A 217 -35.28 28.96 -37.09
C ILE A 217 -35.65 30.45 -37.27
N ALA A 218 -34.83 31.35 -36.73
CA ALA A 218 -35.07 32.79 -36.86
C ALA A 218 -35.03 33.25 -38.33
N GLN A 219 -34.10 32.71 -39.13
CA GLN A 219 -34.05 32.99 -40.58
C GLN A 219 -35.28 32.44 -41.32
N ALA A 220 -35.75 31.25 -40.97
CA ALA A 220 -36.94 30.64 -41.56
C ALA A 220 -38.20 31.45 -41.21
N GLU A 221 -38.35 31.91 -39.97
CA GLU A 221 -39.44 32.77 -39.52
C GLU A 221 -39.43 34.13 -40.24
N ALA A 222 -38.25 34.75 -40.36
CA ALA A 222 -38.12 36.02 -41.09
C ALA A 222 -38.44 35.87 -42.54
N ALA A 223 -38.02 34.78 -43.19
CA ALA A 223 -38.38 34.51 -44.59
C ALA A 223 -39.86 34.23 -44.78
N ALA A 224 -40.47 33.50 -43.85
CA ALA A 224 -41.93 33.25 -43.87
C ALA A 224 -42.72 34.54 -43.70
N LYS A 225 -42.31 35.44 -42.81
CA LYS A 225 -42.92 36.74 -42.62
C LYS A 225 -42.79 37.65 -43.85
N ALA A 226 -41.60 37.69 -44.45
CA ALA A 226 -41.34 38.45 -45.66
C ALA A 226 -42.22 37.97 -46.83
N ARG A 227 -42.49 36.67 -46.95
CA ARG A 227 -43.37 36.11 -47.93
C ARG A 227 -44.82 36.49 -47.69
N ALA A 228 -45.28 36.37 -46.46
CA ALA A 228 -46.67 36.80 -46.09
C ALA A 228 -46.91 38.27 -46.38
N ASP A 229 -45.89 39.11 -46.07
CA ASP A 229 -45.99 40.54 -46.38
C ASP A 229 -46.02 40.84 -47.90
N ARG A 230 -45.25 40.09 -48.71
CA ARG A 230 -45.29 40.18 -50.16
C ARG A 230 -46.64 39.75 -50.70
N GLU A 231 -47.20 38.65 -50.27
CA GLU A 231 -48.49 38.14 -50.69
C GLU A 231 -49.63 39.12 -50.32
N ALA A 232 -49.54 39.68 -49.12
CA ALA A 232 -50.49 40.72 -48.68
C ALA A 232 -50.42 41.98 -49.58
N ARG A 233 -49.22 42.42 -49.94
CA ARG A 233 -49.04 43.59 -50.84
C ARG A 233 -49.52 43.27 -52.24
N ASP A 234 -49.24 42.08 -52.76
CA ASP A 234 -49.72 41.69 -54.10
C ASP A 234 -51.26 41.55 -54.14
N ALA A 235 -51.82 40.98 -53.05
CA ALA A 235 -53.28 40.92 -52.93
C ALA A 235 -53.95 42.32 -52.87
N GLN A 236 -53.33 43.26 -52.15
CA GLN A 236 -53.79 44.63 -52.13
C GLN A 236 -53.68 45.32 -53.49
N ALA A 237 -52.56 45.10 -54.19
CA ALA A 237 -52.37 45.66 -55.54
C ALA A 237 -53.40 45.13 -56.55
N VAL A 238 -53.75 43.84 -56.48
CA VAL A 238 -54.75 43.20 -57.30
C VAL A 238 -56.16 43.80 -57.00
N ARG A 239 -56.49 43.98 -55.71
CA ARG A 239 -57.75 44.62 -55.29
C ARG A 239 -57.88 46.08 -55.81
N TYR A 240 -56.76 46.79 -55.76
CA TYR A 240 -56.72 48.19 -56.22
C TYR A 240 -56.89 48.31 -57.72
N ARG A 241 -56.41 47.32 -58.49
CA ARG A 241 -56.62 47.29 -59.97
C ARG A 241 -58.05 46.92 -60.40
N GLN A 242 -58.82 46.27 -59.56
CA GLN A 242 -60.20 45.86 -59.82
C GLN A 242 -61.25 46.92 -59.48
N GLN A 243 -60.89 48.02 -58.85
CA GLN A 243 -61.71 49.20 -58.59
C GLN A 243 -61.46 50.25 -59.69
#